data_70311efd8ec4f47df783f6be6796a65e
#
_entry.id   70311efd8ec4f47df783f6be6796a65e
#
_cell.length_a   1.000
_cell.length_b   1.000
_cell.length_c   1.000
_cell.angle_alpha   90.00
_cell.angle_beta   90.00
_cell.angle_gamma   90.00
#
_symmetry.space_group_name_H-M   'P 1'
#
loop_
_entity.id
_entity.type
_entity.pdbx_description
1 polymer ?
#
loop_
_entity_poly.entity_id
_entity_poly.type
_entity_poly.pdbx_seq_one_letter_code
_entity_poly.pdbx_strand_id
1 'polypeptide(L)'
;MAGLRIAYAVAPEEGIQLMHRVRQAFNFNSMALAAAEAALADDAFVRKTRRMIQAGLKLFAEYLPRMGIAYVPSVTNFMLVEVGQARAKFHALQKEKIIVRPMDGYGLPDHVRVTIGTRSENERCLKALARVLNKPEPQF
;
A
#
# COMPACT_ATOMS: atom_id res chain seq x y z
N MET A 1 -13.68 -2.53 -1.51
CA MET A 1 -14.03 -3.36 -0.32
C MET A 1 -13.55 -2.77 1.01
N ALA A 2 -12.33 -2.21 1.09
CA ALA A 2 -11.79 -1.67 2.35
C ALA A 2 -12.70 -0.64 3.05
N GLY A 3 -13.37 0.24 2.31
CA GLY A 3 -14.34 1.20 2.85
C GLY A 3 -15.59 0.57 3.44
N LEU A 4 -15.97 -0.63 3.01
CA LEU A 4 -17.08 -1.41 3.56
C LEU A 4 -16.70 -2.21 4.82
N ARG A 5 -15.43 -2.10 5.26
CA ARG A 5 -14.89 -2.76 6.45
C ARG A 5 -15.02 -4.29 6.42
N ILE A 6 -14.86 -4.91 5.26
CA ILE A 6 -14.90 -6.37 5.09
C ILE A 6 -13.60 -6.86 4.45
N ALA A 7 -13.10 -7.97 4.97
CA ALA A 7 -11.99 -8.75 4.45
C ALA A 7 -12.23 -10.23 4.75
N TYR A 8 -11.48 -11.11 4.09
CA TYR A 8 -11.46 -12.53 4.44
C TYR A 8 -10.04 -12.97 4.76
N ALA A 9 -9.94 -14.05 5.50
CA ALA A 9 -8.68 -14.72 5.79
C ALA A 9 -8.78 -16.21 5.42
N VAL A 10 -7.65 -16.79 5.04
CA VAL A 10 -7.48 -18.22 4.81
C VAL A 10 -6.40 -18.70 5.75
N ALA A 11 -6.70 -19.71 6.56
CA ALA A 11 -5.79 -20.27 7.54
C ALA A 11 -6.13 -21.74 7.79
N PRO A 12 -5.26 -22.53 8.46
CA PRO A 12 -5.63 -23.85 8.97
C PRO A 12 -6.87 -23.76 9.87
N GLU A 13 -7.66 -24.85 9.93
CA GLU A 13 -8.93 -24.90 10.63
C GLU A 13 -8.81 -24.44 12.10
N GLU A 14 -7.78 -24.88 12.80
CA GLU A 14 -7.53 -24.47 14.19
C GLU A 14 -7.40 -22.94 14.34
N GLY A 15 -6.71 -22.28 13.41
CA GLY A 15 -6.58 -20.81 13.38
C GLY A 15 -7.92 -20.13 13.15
N ILE A 16 -8.75 -20.67 12.25
CA ILE A 16 -10.11 -20.14 11.99
C ILE A 16 -10.99 -20.31 13.22
N GLN A 17 -10.93 -21.46 13.90
CA GLN A 17 -11.70 -21.69 15.14
C GLN A 17 -11.31 -20.70 16.25
N LEU A 18 -10.01 -20.40 16.41
CA LEU A 18 -9.57 -19.38 17.36
C LEU A 18 -10.11 -17.99 17.02
N MET A 19 -10.07 -17.60 15.74
CA MET A 19 -10.65 -16.32 15.29
C MET A 19 -12.15 -16.25 15.54
N HIS A 20 -12.89 -17.35 15.35
CA HIS A 20 -14.31 -17.40 15.65
C HIS A 20 -14.66 -17.15 17.11
N ARG A 21 -13.78 -17.55 18.05
CA ARG A 21 -14.00 -17.32 19.50
C ARG A 21 -13.87 -15.85 19.90
N VAL A 22 -13.09 -15.05 19.16
CA VAL A 22 -12.81 -13.64 19.50
C VAL A 22 -13.52 -12.65 18.60
N ARG A 23 -14.17 -13.09 17.52
CA ARG A 23 -14.92 -12.19 16.65
C ARG A 23 -16.15 -11.62 17.35
N GLN A 24 -16.44 -10.37 17.07
CA GLN A 24 -17.66 -9.73 17.55
C GLN A 24 -18.90 -10.28 16.81
N ALA A 25 -20.01 -10.38 17.50
CA ALA A 25 -21.31 -10.63 16.87
C ALA A 25 -21.65 -9.46 15.95
N PHE A 26 -22.36 -9.75 14.83
CA PHE A 26 -22.81 -8.74 13.86
C PHE A 26 -21.67 -7.87 13.29
N ASN A 27 -20.47 -8.47 13.14
CA ASN A 27 -19.28 -7.77 12.66
C ASN A 27 -19.34 -7.35 11.17
N PHE A 28 -20.34 -7.79 10.42
CA PHE A 28 -20.57 -7.39 9.03
C PHE A 28 -22.01 -6.90 8.82
N ASN A 29 -22.16 -5.90 7.97
CA ASN A 29 -23.48 -5.49 7.47
C ASN A 29 -23.83 -6.23 6.17
N SER A 30 -25.13 -6.31 5.85
CA SER A 30 -25.63 -7.04 4.69
C SER A 30 -25.11 -6.48 3.35
N MET A 31 -24.92 -5.17 3.25
CA MET A 31 -24.35 -4.55 2.04
C MET A 31 -22.89 -4.96 1.82
N ALA A 32 -22.09 -5.03 2.90
CA ALA A 32 -20.72 -5.49 2.81
C ALA A 32 -20.63 -6.96 2.37
N LEU A 33 -21.53 -7.82 2.86
CA LEU A 33 -21.59 -9.23 2.47
C LEU A 33 -21.93 -9.40 0.98
N ALA A 34 -22.99 -8.74 0.51
CA ALA A 34 -23.37 -8.78 -0.90
C ALA A 34 -22.26 -8.24 -1.83
N ALA A 35 -21.61 -7.16 -1.42
CA ALA A 35 -20.47 -6.62 -2.18
C ALA A 35 -19.25 -7.54 -2.16
N ALA A 36 -18.99 -8.26 -1.06
CA ALA A 36 -17.89 -9.23 -0.97
C ALA A 36 -18.15 -10.43 -1.90
N GLU A 37 -19.36 -10.96 -1.91
CA GLU A 37 -19.76 -12.06 -2.79
C GLU A 37 -19.57 -11.68 -4.26
N ALA A 38 -20.08 -10.52 -4.68
CA ALA A 38 -19.87 -10.01 -6.03
C ALA A 38 -18.40 -9.80 -6.38
N ALA A 39 -17.58 -9.27 -5.43
CA ALA A 39 -16.16 -9.05 -5.64
C ALA A 39 -15.35 -10.34 -5.75
N LEU A 40 -15.74 -11.42 -5.07
CA LEU A 40 -15.10 -12.73 -5.18
C LEU A 40 -15.28 -13.37 -6.56
N ALA A 41 -16.38 -13.04 -7.25
CA ALA A 41 -16.66 -13.51 -8.61
C ALA A 41 -15.98 -12.66 -9.70
N ASP A 42 -15.41 -11.49 -9.38
CA ASP A 42 -14.80 -10.57 -10.36
C ASP A 42 -13.31 -10.84 -10.59
N ASP A 43 -13.00 -11.96 -11.19
CA ASP A 43 -11.64 -12.31 -11.61
C ASP A 43 -11.00 -11.29 -12.56
N ALA A 44 -11.82 -10.63 -13.38
CA ALA A 44 -11.31 -9.65 -14.35
C ALA A 44 -10.69 -8.44 -13.63
N PHE A 45 -11.37 -7.94 -12.61
CA PHE A 45 -10.88 -6.85 -11.77
C PHE A 45 -9.62 -7.26 -11.01
N VAL A 46 -9.58 -8.47 -10.45
CA VAL A 46 -8.40 -8.99 -9.73
C VAL A 46 -7.19 -9.05 -10.66
N ARG A 47 -7.35 -9.62 -11.87
CA ARG A 47 -6.26 -9.69 -12.86
C ARG A 47 -5.79 -8.30 -13.32
N LYS A 48 -6.69 -7.34 -13.53
CA LYS A 48 -6.37 -5.96 -13.88
C LYS A 48 -5.57 -5.29 -12.76
N THR A 49 -6.06 -5.39 -11.52
CA THR A 49 -5.40 -4.82 -10.34
C THR A 49 -4.01 -5.42 -10.13
N ARG A 50 -3.87 -6.74 -10.22
CA ARG A 50 -2.59 -7.42 -10.09
C ARG A 50 -1.57 -6.92 -11.11
N ARG A 51 -1.95 -6.78 -12.40
CA ARG A 51 -1.06 -6.25 -13.45
C ARG A 51 -0.63 -4.82 -13.14
N MET A 52 -1.55 -3.96 -12.72
CA MET A 52 -1.26 -2.57 -12.35
C MET A 52 -0.27 -2.50 -11.18
N ILE A 53 -0.49 -3.28 -10.13
CA ILE A 53 0.39 -3.33 -8.96
C ILE A 53 1.79 -3.84 -9.35
N GLN A 54 1.88 -4.93 -10.11
CA GLN A 54 3.17 -5.48 -10.55
C GLN A 54 3.97 -4.47 -11.40
N ALA A 55 3.30 -3.74 -12.29
CA ALA A 55 3.93 -2.70 -13.09
C ALA A 55 4.41 -1.53 -12.19
N GLY A 56 3.62 -1.14 -11.20
CA GLY A 56 4.00 -0.09 -10.26
C GLY A 56 5.16 -0.50 -9.36
N LEU A 57 5.15 -1.72 -8.82
CA LEU A 57 6.29 -2.25 -8.02
C LEU A 57 7.59 -2.25 -8.83
N LYS A 58 7.54 -2.68 -10.11
CA LYS A 58 8.71 -2.62 -11.01
C LYS A 58 9.19 -1.20 -11.21
N LEU A 59 8.27 -0.24 -11.41
CA LEU A 59 8.62 1.17 -11.55
C LEU A 59 9.37 1.70 -10.31
N PHE A 60 8.84 1.46 -9.12
CA PHE A 60 9.52 1.88 -7.89
C PHE A 60 10.87 1.18 -7.72
N ALA A 61 10.94 -0.12 -7.96
CA ALA A 61 12.19 -0.90 -7.87
C ALA A 61 13.26 -0.43 -8.86
N GLU A 62 12.87 0.14 -9.99
CA GLU A 62 13.78 0.72 -10.99
C GLU A 62 14.28 2.11 -10.56
N TYR A 63 13.38 2.98 -10.11
CA TYR A 63 13.72 4.39 -9.91
C TYR A 63 14.26 4.72 -8.51
N LEU A 64 13.81 4.03 -7.45
CA LEU A 64 14.30 4.30 -6.09
C LEU A 64 15.82 4.12 -5.97
N PRO A 65 16.45 3.02 -6.46
CA PRO A 65 17.90 2.88 -6.41
C PRO A 65 18.65 3.95 -7.24
N ARG A 66 18.11 4.34 -8.40
CA ARG A 66 18.69 5.40 -9.24
C ARG A 66 18.70 6.75 -8.52
N MET A 67 17.75 6.99 -7.64
CA MET A 67 17.68 8.18 -6.78
C MET A 67 18.50 8.01 -5.49
N GLY A 68 19.12 6.85 -5.25
CA GLY A 68 19.83 6.54 -4.00
C GLY A 68 18.88 6.48 -2.80
N ILE A 69 17.68 5.95 -3.00
CA ILE A 69 16.66 5.75 -1.96
C ILE A 69 16.53 4.26 -1.71
N ALA A 70 16.75 3.84 -0.45
CA ALA A 70 16.59 2.45 -0.04
C ALA A 70 15.10 2.09 0.12
N TYR A 71 14.76 0.83 -0.13
CA TYR A 71 13.41 0.30 0.02
C TYR A 71 13.45 -1.19 0.36
N VAL A 72 12.36 -1.70 0.90
CA VAL A 72 12.18 -3.14 1.13
C VAL A 72 11.40 -3.73 -0.05
N PRO A 73 11.94 -4.75 -0.75
CA PRO A 73 11.22 -5.43 -1.83
C PRO A 73 9.86 -5.95 -1.36
N SER A 74 8.84 -5.84 -2.20
CA SER A 74 7.47 -6.20 -1.84
C SER A 74 6.79 -7.05 -2.91
N VAL A 75 5.90 -7.94 -2.47
CA VAL A 75 4.97 -8.71 -3.31
C VAL A 75 3.51 -8.29 -3.06
N THR A 76 3.31 -7.29 -2.19
CA THR A 76 2.00 -6.76 -1.82
C THR A 76 1.63 -5.55 -2.68
N ASN A 77 0.56 -4.84 -2.33
CA ASN A 77 0.13 -3.63 -3.01
C ASN A 77 0.75 -2.34 -2.42
N PHE A 78 1.81 -2.46 -1.66
CA PHE A 78 2.55 -1.33 -1.09
C PHE A 78 4.05 -1.66 -1.00
N MET A 79 4.86 -0.65 -0.74
CA MET A 79 6.29 -0.77 -0.54
C MET A 79 6.71 0.06 0.68
N LEU A 80 7.70 -0.40 1.44
CA LEU A 80 8.37 0.39 2.46
C LEU A 80 9.56 1.11 1.84
N VAL A 81 9.61 2.42 2.00
CA VAL A 81 10.65 3.30 1.45
C VAL A 81 11.32 4.02 2.61
N GLU A 82 12.65 3.96 2.65
CA GLU A 82 13.45 4.67 3.64
C GLU A 82 13.59 6.14 3.24
N VAL A 83 13.10 7.04 4.09
CA VAL A 83 13.09 8.48 3.81
C VAL A 83 13.84 9.30 4.88
N GLY A 84 14.24 8.66 5.97
CA GLY A 84 14.72 9.34 7.17
C GLY A 84 13.65 10.23 7.81
N GLN A 85 13.55 10.23 9.14
CA GLN A 85 12.58 11.06 9.87
C GLN A 85 11.16 11.01 9.24
N ALA A 86 10.60 9.82 9.10
CA ALA A 86 9.40 9.54 8.31
C ALA A 86 8.23 10.49 8.58
N ARG A 87 8.03 10.91 9.84
CA ARG A 87 6.95 11.84 10.20
C ARG A 87 7.16 13.24 9.61
N ALA A 88 8.37 13.76 9.63
CA ALA A 88 8.69 15.06 9.02
C ALA A 88 8.53 15.00 7.49
N LYS A 89 9.02 13.92 6.87
CA LYS A 89 8.91 13.69 5.42
C LYS A 89 7.46 13.46 4.99
N PHE A 90 6.65 12.80 5.81
CA PHE A 90 5.20 12.70 5.57
C PHE A 90 4.55 14.08 5.47
N HIS A 91 4.81 15.00 6.40
CA HIS A 91 4.27 16.37 6.32
C HIS A 91 4.77 17.14 5.09
N ALA A 92 6.03 16.94 4.69
CA ALA A 92 6.56 17.55 3.48
C ALA A 92 5.86 16.98 2.22
N LEU A 93 5.65 15.65 2.16
CA LEU A 93 4.94 15.00 1.05
C LEU A 93 3.46 15.43 0.97
N GLN A 94 2.81 15.69 2.11
CA GLN A 94 1.44 16.23 2.12
C GLN A 94 1.36 17.60 1.43
N LYS A 95 2.37 18.47 1.57
CA LYS A 95 2.43 19.74 0.83
C LYS A 95 2.53 19.55 -0.67
N GLU A 96 3.17 18.45 -1.11
CA GLU A 96 3.22 17.99 -2.51
C GLU A 96 1.93 17.24 -2.94
N LYS A 97 0.90 17.20 -2.08
CA LYS A 97 -0.37 16.47 -2.30
C LYS A 97 -0.17 14.96 -2.46
N ILE A 98 0.84 14.41 -1.82
CA ILE A 98 1.12 12.97 -1.72
C ILE A 98 0.89 12.52 -0.28
N ILE A 99 0.02 11.54 -0.10
CA ILE A 99 -0.28 10.95 1.21
C ILE A 99 0.35 9.57 1.27
N VAL A 100 1.27 9.39 2.21
CA VAL A 100 1.90 8.11 2.55
C VAL A 100 1.61 7.77 4.01
N ARG A 101 2.01 6.61 4.49
CA ARG A 101 1.86 6.24 5.89
C ARG A 101 3.22 6.19 6.59
N PRO A 102 3.48 7.05 7.57
CA PRO A 102 4.66 6.89 8.44
C PRO A 102 4.58 5.57 9.21
N MET A 103 5.72 4.93 9.42
CA MET A 103 5.80 3.61 10.04
C MET A 103 6.44 3.64 11.43
N ASP A 104 6.58 4.82 12.03
CA ASP A 104 7.12 5.03 13.36
C ASP A 104 6.37 4.24 14.45
N GLY A 105 5.04 4.16 14.37
CA GLY A 105 4.22 3.34 15.27
C GLY A 105 4.45 1.82 15.14
N TYR A 106 5.23 1.37 14.17
CA TYR A 106 5.63 -0.02 13.97
C TYR A 106 7.14 -0.24 14.21
N GLY A 107 7.80 0.69 14.90
CA GLY A 107 9.23 0.60 15.19
C GLY A 107 10.14 0.92 13.99
N LEU A 108 9.62 1.56 12.94
CA LEU A 108 10.34 1.94 11.73
C LEU A 108 10.29 3.47 11.52
N PRO A 109 11.01 4.27 12.35
CA PRO A 109 10.89 5.73 12.37
C PRO A 109 11.37 6.42 11.09
N ASP A 110 12.18 5.74 10.28
CA ASP A 110 12.76 6.28 9.04
C ASP A 110 12.04 5.80 7.78
N HIS A 111 10.96 5.03 7.92
CA HIS A 111 10.27 4.45 6.78
C HIS A 111 8.85 5.01 6.61
N VAL A 112 8.46 5.15 5.36
CA VAL A 112 7.07 5.38 4.96
C VAL A 112 6.57 4.20 4.14
N ARG A 113 5.28 3.86 4.31
CA ARG A 113 4.58 2.91 3.45
C ARG A 113 3.92 3.64 2.30
N VAL A 114 4.31 3.32 1.10
CA VAL A 114 3.76 3.85 -0.15
C VAL A 114 2.85 2.81 -0.77
N THR A 115 1.57 3.13 -0.95
CA THR A 115 0.62 2.27 -1.67
C THR A 115 0.83 2.43 -3.17
N ILE A 116 0.88 1.32 -3.89
CA ILE A 116 1.02 1.31 -5.35
C ILE A 116 -0.32 1.69 -5.99
N GLY A 117 -0.29 2.72 -6.80
CA GLY A 117 -1.44 3.25 -7.54
C GLY A 117 -1.33 3.04 -9.06
N THR A 118 -2.02 3.86 -9.80
CA THR A 118 -1.92 3.95 -11.26
C THR A 118 -0.53 4.45 -11.68
N ARG A 119 -0.19 4.31 -12.95
CA ARG A 119 1.10 4.77 -13.49
C ARG A 119 1.36 6.24 -13.17
N SER A 120 0.39 7.11 -13.44
CA SER A 120 0.51 8.55 -13.18
C SER A 120 0.65 8.91 -11.70
N GLU A 121 -0.06 8.21 -10.81
CA GLU A 121 0.06 8.39 -9.36
C GLU A 121 1.43 7.97 -8.85
N ASN A 122 1.96 6.85 -9.35
CA ASN A 122 3.28 6.36 -8.99
C ASN A 122 4.39 7.32 -9.44
N GLU A 123 4.31 7.84 -10.68
CA GLU A 123 5.25 8.84 -11.20
C GLU A 123 5.23 10.14 -10.39
N ARG A 124 4.03 10.63 -10.05
CA ARG A 124 3.88 11.80 -9.16
C ARG A 124 4.51 11.54 -7.79
N CYS A 125 4.29 10.36 -7.22
CA CYS A 125 4.86 9.98 -5.93
C CYS A 125 6.40 9.96 -5.99
N LEU A 126 6.99 9.35 -7.01
CA LEU A 126 8.44 9.29 -7.22
C LEU A 126 9.06 10.68 -7.38
N LYS A 127 8.43 11.58 -8.17
CA LYS A 127 8.88 12.97 -8.29
C LYS A 127 8.80 13.71 -6.96
N ALA A 128 7.72 13.56 -6.21
CA ALA A 128 7.58 14.20 -4.90
C ALA A 128 8.60 13.67 -3.89
N LEU A 129 8.88 12.36 -3.89
CA LEU A 129 9.95 11.77 -3.08
C LEU A 129 11.32 12.36 -3.43
N ALA A 130 11.63 12.50 -4.72
CA ALA A 130 12.86 13.13 -5.18
C ALA A 130 13.02 14.54 -4.62
N ARG A 131 12.01 15.40 -4.78
CA ARG A 131 12.03 16.78 -4.27
C ARG A 131 12.19 16.84 -2.76
N VAL A 132 11.36 16.09 -2.02
CA VAL A 132 11.36 16.11 -0.55
C VAL A 132 12.66 15.55 0.06
N LEU A 133 13.33 14.65 -0.65
CA LEU A 133 14.59 14.05 -0.22
C LEU A 133 15.83 14.70 -0.85
N ASN A 134 15.67 15.78 -1.63
CA ASN A 134 16.74 16.45 -2.38
C ASN A 134 17.54 15.46 -3.25
N LYS A 135 16.82 14.64 -4.01
CA LYS A 135 17.37 13.66 -4.94
C LYS A 135 17.09 14.07 -6.39
N PRO A 136 17.80 13.52 -7.38
CA PRO A 136 17.52 13.77 -8.79
C PRO A 136 16.09 13.36 -9.15
N GLU A 137 15.36 14.23 -9.86
CA GLU A 137 14.02 13.88 -10.32
C GLU A 137 14.09 12.82 -11.43
N PRO A 138 13.25 11.77 -11.34
CA PRO A 138 13.20 10.74 -12.36
C PRO A 138 12.57 11.27 -13.64
N GLN A 139 13.15 10.87 -14.77
CA GLN A 139 12.56 11.05 -16.10
C GLN A 139 11.95 9.70 -16.54
N PHE A 140 10.67 9.70 -16.91
CA PHE A 140 9.89 8.50 -17.25
C PHE A 140 9.71 8.33 -18.75
#